data_18ff2622e2a07711a8bf94b7db61bff2
#
_entry.id   18ff2622e2a07711a8bf94b7db61bff2
#
_cell.length_a   1.000
_cell.length_b   1.000
_cell.length_c   1.000
_cell.angle_alpha   90.00
_cell.angle_beta   90.00
_cell.angle_gamma   90.00
#
_symmetry.space_group_name_H-M   'P 1'
#
loop_
_entity.id
_entity.type
_entity.pdbx_description
1 polymer ?
#
loop_
_entity_poly.entity_id
_entity_poly.type
_entity_poly.pdbx_seq_one_letter_code
_entity_poly.pdbx_strand_id
1 'polypeptide(L)'
;MTQSQDYYIGLEDKYGAHNYHPLPVVLERGEGVYVWDTDGKRYYDFLSAYSAVNQGHCHPKIIKALTDQAQKLTLTSRAFYNDSLGEYEKYITDYFGFDKVLPMNTGAEAVETALKLCRKWAYEKKGIAENEAVILFATENFHGRTLGIISASTDPDSRKGFGPYLPGIQIIPYNDADALAQALAANPNIAGFIVEPIQGEAGVMVPDEGYLKKASELCKKHNALFIADEVQTGIARTGRLLATCGNCTCEDKSCSGTPEVKPDILILGKALSGGVLPVSAVLANDEIMLCIKPGEHGSTFGGNPLANKVAIAALQVVKEEKLAENAYQLG
;
A
#
# COMPACT_ATOMS: atom_id res chain seq x y z
N MET A 1 29.03 12.19 -24.18
CA MET A 1 28.26 11.55 -25.26
C MET A 1 27.25 10.61 -24.60
N THR A 2 25.97 10.83 -24.81
CA THR A 2 24.95 9.92 -24.34
C THR A 2 25.06 8.60 -25.11
N GLN A 3 25.05 7.47 -24.44
CA GLN A 3 25.08 6.15 -25.10
C GLN A 3 23.74 5.90 -25.81
N SER A 4 23.75 5.04 -26.85
CA SER A 4 22.52 4.68 -27.58
C SER A 4 21.55 3.87 -26.68
N GLN A 5 20.27 3.87 -27.01
CA GLN A 5 19.27 3.02 -26.31
C GLN A 5 19.69 1.53 -26.36
N ASP A 6 20.20 1.06 -27.50
CA ASP A 6 20.68 -0.32 -27.68
C ASP A 6 21.78 -0.70 -26.70
N TYR A 7 22.63 0.26 -26.32
CA TYR A 7 23.68 0.03 -25.30
C TYR A 7 23.08 -0.31 -23.93
N TYR A 8 22.10 0.49 -23.47
CA TYR A 8 21.47 0.26 -22.17
C TYR A 8 20.60 -1.02 -22.17
N ILE A 9 19.83 -1.26 -23.23
CA ILE A 9 19.05 -2.48 -23.42
C ILE A 9 19.97 -3.71 -23.41
N GLY A 10 21.09 -3.65 -24.13
CA GLY A 10 22.06 -4.76 -24.16
C GLY A 10 22.72 -5.03 -22.82
N LEU A 11 22.90 -4.02 -21.96
CA LEU A 11 23.40 -4.23 -20.59
C LEU A 11 22.35 -4.96 -19.73
N GLU A 12 21.09 -4.55 -19.79
CA GLU A 12 20.01 -5.16 -19.03
C GLU A 12 19.74 -6.60 -19.50
N ASP A 13 19.74 -6.83 -20.82
CA ASP A 13 19.62 -8.18 -21.39
C ASP A 13 20.76 -9.12 -20.97
N LYS A 14 21.98 -8.58 -20.84
CA LYS A 14 23.14 -9.40 -20.47
C LYS A 14 23.21 -9.71 -18.98
N TYR A 15 22.83 -8.76 -18.12
CA TYR A 15 23.10 -8.85 -16.68
C TYR A 15 21.83 -8.93 -15.83
N GLY A 16 20.65 -8.63 -16.39
CA GLY A 16 19.37 -8.68 -15.69
C GLY A 16 18.82 -10.10 -15.54
N ALA A 17 17.85 -10.26 -14.67
CA ALA A 17 17.20 -11.55 -14.39
C ALA A 17 16.08 -11.94 -15.38
N HIS A 18 15.75 -11.07 -16.34
CA HIS A 18 14.69 -11.23 -17.34
C HIS A 18 13.29 -11.55 -16.74
N ASN A 19 13.02 -11.00 -15.58
CA ASN A 19 11.75 -11.17 -14.88
C ASN A 19 10.66 -10.19 -15.35
N TYR A 20 11.01 -9.25 -16.22
CA TYR A 20 10.11 -8.37 -16.95
C TYR A 20 10.37 -8.46 -18.46
N HIS A 21 9.40 -7.96 -19.25
CA HIS A 21 9.54 -7.79 -20.69
C HIS A 21 9.34 -6.31 -21.04
N PRO A 22 10.37 -5.45 -20.86
CA PRO A 22 10.25 -4.02 -21.03
C PRO A 22 9.94 -3.61 -22.48
N LEU A 23 9.27 -2.47 -22.66
CA LEU A 23 9.20 -1.81 -23.95
C LEU A 23 10.59 -1.31 -24.36
N PRO A 24 10.94 -1.29 -25.65
CA PRO A 24 12.27 -0.89 -26.12
C PRO A 24 12.45 0.65 -26.10
N VAL A 25 12.32 1.24 -24.93
CA VAL A 25 12.46 2.68 -24.66
C VAL A 25 13.28 2.87 -23.38
N VAL A 26 14.36 3.62 -23.49
CA VAL A 26 15.26 3.91 -22.35
C VAL A 26 14.98 5.31 -21.83
N LEU A 27 14.30 5.41 -20.68
CA LEU A 27 13.96 6.67 -20.05
C LEU A 27 15.13 7.20 -19.23
N GLU A 28 15.44 8.51 -19.32
CA GLU A 28 16.52 9.16 -18.57
C GLU A 28 16.05 10.32 -17.69
N ARG A 29 14.89 10.92 -17.98
CA ARG A 29 14.38 12.09 -17.25
C ARG A 29 12.89 12.02 -17.03
N GLY A 30 12.42 12.52 -15.88
CA GLY A 30 11.02 12.70 -15.55
C GLY A 30 10.75 14.06 -14.92
N GLU A 31 9.59 14.68 -15.26
CA GLU A 31 9.13 15.95 -14.71
C GLU A 31 7.60 16.02 -14.80
N GLY A 32 6.91 16.12 -13.66
CA GLY A 32 5.46 16.11 -13.60
C GLY A 32 4.88 14.85 -14.25
N VAL A 33 4.07 15.00 -15.29
CA VAL A 33 3.45 13.88 -16.03
C VAL A 33 4.28 13.40 -17.22
N TYR A 34 5.44 13.99 -17.45
CA TYR A 34 6.27 13.70 -18.61
C TYR A 34 7.51 12.90 -18.26
N VAL A 35 7.90 12.03 -19.19
CA VAL A 35 9.19 11.35 -19.19
C VAL A 35 9.85 11.53 -20.56
N TRP A 36 11.19 11.46 -20.58
CA TRP A 36 11.99 11.59 -21.82
C TRP A 36 12.93 10.39 -21.92
N ASP A 37 13.09 9.90 -23.14
CA ASP A 37 14.09 8.90 -23.44
C ASP A 37 15.50 9.53 -23.68
N THR A 38 16.50 8.68 -23.84
CA THR A 38 17.89 9.09 -24.10
C THR A 38 18.11 9.78 -25.44
N ASP A 39 17.14 9.72 -26.35
CA ASP A 39 17.15 10.45 -27.62
C ASP A 39 16.44 11.81 -27.51
N GLY A 40 15.93 12.15 -26.32
CA GLY A 40 15.23 13.40 -26.02
C GLY A 40 13.77 13.43 -26.42
N LYS A 41 13.20 12.30 -26.84
CA LYS A 41 11.77 12.22 -27.15
C LYS A 41 10.94 12.20 -25.87
N ARG A 42 9.91 13.05 -25.84
CA ARG A 42 9.01 13.19 -24.71
C ARG A 42 7.77 12.28 -24.83
N TYR A 43 7.37 11.69 -23.70
CA TYR A 43 6.18 10.88 -23.55
C TYR A 43 5.33 11.37 -22.37
N TYR A 44 4.04 11.08 -22.42
CA TYR A 44 3.19 11.11 -21.22
C TYR A 44 3.36 9.79 -20.46
N ASP A 45 3.55 9.84 -19.15
CA ASP A 45 3.57 8.65 -18.31
C ASP A 45 2.17 8.33 -17.80
N PHE A 46 1.44 7.48 -18.52
CA PHE A 46 0.15 6.95 -18.08
C PHE A 46 0.27 5.72 -17.17
N LEU A 47 1.44 5.10 -17.05
CA LEU A 47 1.67 3.98 -16.14
C LEU A 47 1.89 4.46 -14.70
N SER A 48 2.48 5.66 -14.53
CA SER A 48 2.71 6.29 -13.23
C SER A 48 3.40 5.38 -12.21
N ALA A 49 4.29 4.48 -12.69
CA ALA A 49 4.93 3.43 -11.88
C ALA A 49 3.90 2.69 -11.00
N TYR A 50 2.80 2.25 -11.60
CA TYR A 50 1.69 1.57 -10.92
C TYR A 50 1.08 2.39 -9.76
N SER A 51 0.88 3.69 -9.96
CA SER A 51 0.40 4.67 -8.96
C SER A 51 1.42 5.04 -7.87
N ALA A 52 2.72 4.94 -8.13
CA ALA A 52 3.74 5.40 -7.19
C ALA A 52 4.10 6.87 -7.35
N VAL A 53 3.86 7.47 -8.53
CA VAL A 53 4.18 8.87 -8.84
C VAL A 53 2.92 9.74 -8.99
N ASN A 54 1.94 9.58 -8.10
CA ASN A 54 0.71 10.38 -8.11
C ASN A 54 0.97 11.89 -8.00
N GLN A 55 2.07 12.29 -7.36
CA GLN A 55 2.52 13.68 -7.22
C GLN A 55 3.30 14.19 -8.44
N GLY A 56 3.49 13.34 -9.46
CA GLY A 56 4.34 13.60 -10.61
C GLY A 56 5.81 13.27 -10.37
N HIS A 57 6.56 13.14 -11.47
CA HIS A 57 8.00 12.87 -11.42
C HIS A 57 8.76 14.03 -10.82
N CYS A 58 9.73 13.74 -9.96
CA CYS A 58 10.70 14.70 -9.41
C CYS A 58 10.07 15.96 -8.80
N HIS A 59 8.97 15.81 -8.07
CA HIS A 59 8.26 16.96 -7.46
C HIS A 59 9.23 17.78 -6.58
N PRO A 60 9.39 19.10 -6.80
CA PRO A 60 10.45 19.92 -6.18
C PRO A 60 10.44 19.88 -4.65
N LYS A 61 9.24 19.94 -4.02
CA LYS A 61 9.09 19.89 -2.56
C LYS A 61 9.56 18.54 -1.99
N ILE A 62 9.25 17.44 -2.67
CA ILE A 62 9.62 16.09 -2.24
C ILE A 62 11.11 15.86 -2.42
N ILE A 63 11.67 16.24 -3.58
CA ILE A 63 13.12 16.17 -3.84
C ILE A 63 13.89 17.00 -2.83
N LYS A 64 13.42 18.23 -2.51
CA LYS A 64 14.05 19.05 -1.49
C LYS A 64 14.06 18.37 -0.12
N ALA A 65 12.94 17.78 0.31
CA ALA A 65 12.87 17.06 1.59
C ALA A 65 13.87 15.90 1.65
N LEU A 66 14.02 15.14 0.54
CA LEU A 66 14.99 14.07 0.42
C LEU A 66 16.43 14.61 0.55
N THR A 67 16.79 15.61 -0.26
CA THR A 67 18.17 16.12 -0.34
C THR A 67 18.62 16.80 0.95
N ASP A 68 17.73 17.58 1.59
CA ASP A 68 18.03 18.21 2.88
C ASP A 68 18.28 17.15 3.96
N GLN A 69 17.44 16.12 4.03
CA GLN A 69 17.60 15.06 5.02
C GLN A 69 18.79 14.15 4.73
N ALA A 70 19.11 13.89 3.46
CA ALA A 70 20.27 13.07 3.06
C ALA A 70 21.60 13.66 3.54
N GLN A 71 21.70 14.97 3.65
CA GLN A 71 22.88 15.68 4.17
C GLN A 71 22.97 15.69 5.71
N LYS A 72 21.89 15.31 6.41
CA LYS A 72 21.79 15.36 7.87
C LYS A 72 21.96 13.99 8.51
N LEU A 73 21.05 13.07 8.21
CA LEU A 73 21.02 11.70 8.75
C LEU A 73 20.17 10.81 7.85
N THR A 74 20.74 9.73 7.33
CA THR A 74 20.08 8.84 6.37
C THR A 74 19.44 7.64 7.03
N LEU A 75 20.15 7.01 7.97
CA LEU A 75 19.71 5.80 8.65
C LEU A 75 20.29 5.77 10.07
N THR A 76 19.53 5.23 11.01
CA THR A 76 20.01 4.89 12.34
C THR A 76 19.33 3.60 12.83
N SER A 77 19.99 2.86 13.71
CA SER A 77 19.38 1.72 14.39
C SER A 77 18.13 2.15 15.17
N ARG A 78 17.11 1.30 15.17
CA ARG A 78 15.92 1.46 16.02
C ARG A 78 16.21 1.34 17.53
N ALA A 79 17.44 1.02 17.92
CA ALA A 79 17.91 1.12 19.29
C ALA A 79 18.01 2.58 19.77
N PHE A 80 17.96 3.55 18.85
CA PHE A 80 18.01 4.97 19.16
C PHE A 80 16.76 5.67 18.63
N TYR A 81 16.36 6.73 19.31
CA TYR A 81 15.41 7.69 18.75
C TYR A 81 16.09 8.59 17.71
N ASN A 82 15.31 9.14 16.80
CA ASN A 82 15.75 10.20 15.89
C ASN A 82 14.67 11.29 15.83
N ASP A 83 15.05 12.46 15.32
CA ASP A 83 14.21 13.65 15.32
C ASP A 83 13.13 13.66 14.24
N SER A 84 13.05 12.64 13.38
CA SER A 84 12.11 12.61 12.26
C SER A 84 10.99 11.57 12.42
N LEU A 85 11.25 10.47 13.12
CA LEU A 85 10.32 9.34 13.16
C LEU A 85 9.05 9.69 13.92
N GLY A 86 9.16 10.23 15.13
CA GLY A 86 7.98 10.62 15.92
C GLY A 86 7.16 11.72 15.26
N GLU A 87 7.80 12.64 14.51
CA GLU A 87 7.10 13.65 13.68
C GLU A 87 6.30 12.98 12.55
N TYR A 88 6.90 12.00 11.87
CA TYR A 88 6.23 11.24 10.82
C TYR A 88 5.07 10.42 11.37
N GLU A 89 5.32 9.66 12.46
CA GLU A 89 4.29 8.84 13.12
C GLU A 89 3.09 9.70 13.52
N LYS A 90 3.33 10.84 14.19
CA LYS A 90 2.26 11.78 14.53
C LYS A 90 1.54 12.31 13.28
N TYR A 91 2.31 12.73 12.27
CA TYR A 91 1.72 13.35 11.08
C TYR A 91 0.80 12.37 10.33
N ILE A 92 1.25 11.12 10.09
CA ILE A 92 0.47 10.15 9.32
C ILE A 92 -0.73 9.61 10.13
N THR A 93 -0.60 9.44 11.44
CA THR A 93 -1.71 9.00 12.29
C THR A 93 -2.80 10.08 12.37
N ASP A 94 -2.42 11.34 12.57
CA ASP A 94 -3.37 12.47 12.53
C ASP A 94 -4.04 12.60 11.14
N TYR A 95 -3.27 12.37 10.06
CA TYR A 95 -3.75 12.54 8.69
C TYR A 95 -4.82 11.51 8.30
N PHE A 96 -4.68 10.26 8.74
CA PHE A 96 -5.59 9.15 8.42
C PHE A 96 -6.51 8.75 9.58
N GLY A 97 -6.37 9.36 10.75
CA GLY A 97 -7.26 9.15 11.89
C GLY A 97 -7.07 7.79 12.59
N PHE A 98 -5.83 7.35 12.80
CA PHE A 98 -5.48 6.14 13.56
C PHE A 98 -4.62 6.47 14.76
N ASP A 99 -4.52 5.54 15.74
CA ASP A 99 -3.71 5.76 16.95
C ASP A 99 -2.22 5.49 16.70
N LYS A 100 -1.91 4.51 15.86
CA LYS A 100 -0.53 4.02 15.63
C LYS A 100 -0.24 3.72 14.17
N VAL A 101 1.04 3.83 13.85
CA VAL A 101 1.62 3.41 12.56
C VAL A 101 2.85 2.53 12.79
N LEU A 102 3.00 1.51 11.97
CA LEU A 102 4.22 0.72 11.84
C LEU A 102 4.81 0.96 10.43
N PRO A 103 5.89 1.77 10.34
CA PRO A 103 6.52 2.08 9.06
C PRO A 103 7.28 0.89 8.51
N MET A 104 7.11 0.63 7.20
CA MET A 104 7.84 -0.38 6.44
C MET A 104 8.42 0.26 5.15
N ASN A 105 8.95 -0.54 4.22
CA ASN A 105 9.57 0.00 3.00
C ASN A 105 8.70 -0.27 1.76
N THR A 106 8.38 -1.54 1.50
CA THR A 106 7.61 -1.93 0.31
C THR A 106 6.16 -2.26 0.67
N GLY A 107 5.26 -2.20 -0.33
CA GLY A 107 3.87 -2.63 -0.14
C GLY A 107 3.78 -4.08 0.34
N ALA A 108 4.63 -4.97 -0.19
CA ALA A 108 4.69 -6.36 0.23
C ALA A 108 5.05 -6.52 1.71
N GLU A 109 6.04 -5.75 2.22
CA GLU A 109 6.38 -5.76 3.65
C GLU A 109 5.22 -5.25 4.50
N ALA A 110 4.50 -4.23 4.06
CA ALA A 110 3.34 -3.72 4.78
C ALA A 110 2.19 -4.74 4.81
N VAL A 111 1.94 -5.43 3.70
CA VAL A 111 0.95 -6.53 3.66
C VAL A 111 1.35 -7.67 4.60
N GLU A 112 2.59 -8.16 4.54
CA GLU A 112 3.10 -9.20 5.46
C GLU A 112 2.99 -8.77 6.93
N THR A 113 3.27 -7.49 7.22
CA THR A 113 3.10 -6.90 8.55
C THR A 113 1.64 -6.93 8.99
N ALA A 114 0.70 -6.54 8.11
CA ALA A 114 -0.72 -6.55 8.40
C ALA A 114 -1.27 -7.97 8.64
N LEU A 115 -0.82 -8.96 7.85
CA LEU A 115 -1.17 -10.37 8.03
C LEU A 115 -0.66 -10.92 9.36
N LYS A 116 0.60 -10.61 9.72
CA LYS A 116 1.17 -10.97 11.03
C LYS A 116 0.40 -10.33 12.18
N LEU A 117 0.10 -9.04 12.06
CA LEU A 117 -0.66 -8.28 13.06
C LEU A 117 -2.08 -8.85 13.23
N CYS A 118 -2.76 -9.17 12.14
CA CYS A 118 -4.08 -9.78 12.15
C CYS A 118 -4.07 -11.14 12.88
N ARG A 119 -3.13 -12.02 12.58
CA ARG A 119 -2.96 -13.30 13.28
C ARG A 119 -2.66 -13.10 14.76
N LYS A 120 -1.74 -12.20 15.11
CA LYS A 120 -1.36 -11.91 16.49
C LYS A 120 -2.58 -11.40 17.29
N TRP A 121 -3.33 -10.47 16.73
CA TRP A 121 -4.58 -9.97 17.31
C TRP A 121 -5.61 -11.11 17.52
N ALA A 122 -5.74 -11.99 16.52
CA ALA A 122 -6.68 -13.11 16.60
C ALA A 122 -6.36 -14.05 17.76
N TYR A 123 -5.10 -14.32 18.03
CA TYR A 123 -4.66 -15.15 19.16
C TYR A 123 -4.81 -14.44 20.50
N GLU A 124 -4.39 -13.15 20.58
CA GLU A 124 -4.35 -12.43 21.84
C GLU A 124 -5.69 -11.81 22.27
N LYS A 125 -6.53 -11.42 21.29
CA LYS A 125 -7.77 -10.66 21.56
C LYS A 125 -9.03 -11.43 21.21
N LYS A 126 -9.07 -12.07 20.02
CA LYS A 126 -10.23 -12.86 19.61
C LYS A 126 -10.31 -14.22 20.30
N GLY A 127 -9.18 -14.77 20.76
CA GLY A 127 -9.09 -16.06 21.46
C GLY A 127 -9.10 -17.28 20.54
N ILE A 128 -8.69 -17.12 19.28
CA ILE A 128 -8.44 -18.25 18.36
C ILE A 128 -7.24 -19.03 18.89
N ALA A 129 -7.28 -20.36 18.83
CA ALA A 129 -6.17 -21.20 19.21
C ALA A 129 -4.94 -20.96 18.31
N GLU A 130 -3.74 -21.07 18.87
CA GLU A 130 -2.51 -20.85 18.13
C GLU A 130 -2.43 -21.73 16.89
N ASN A 131 -1.99 -21.15 15.77
CA ASN A 131 -1.90 -21.77 14.43
C ASN A 131 -3.24 -22.06 13.73
N GLU A 132 -4.40 -21.70 14.30
CA GLU A 132 -5.71 -21.94 13.69
C GLU A 132 -6.33 -20.71 13.00
N ALA A 133 -5.70 -19.53 13.12
CA ALA A 133 -6.23 -18.32 12.51
C ALA A 133 -6.24 -18.40 10.98
N VAL A 134 -7.38 -18.08 10.39
CA VAL A 134 -7.60 -18.02 8.94
C VAL A 134 -7.79 -16.56 8.53
N ILE A 135 -7.17 -16.16 7.44
CA ILE A 135 -7.38 -14.85 6.81
C ILE A 135 -8.07 -15.07 5.47
N LEU A 136 -9.14 -14.32 5.23
CA LEU A 136 -9.84 -14.32 3.95
C LEU A 136 -9.17 -13.34 2.98
N PHE A 137 -9.12 -13.77 1.71
CA PHE A 137 -8.67 -12.96 0.57
C PHE A 137 -9.71 -13.02 -0.54
N ALA A 138 -9.75 -11.98 -1.37
CA ALA A 138 -10.58 -11.99 -2.57
C ALA A 138 -9.88 -12.71 -3.73
N THR A 139 -10.63 -13.27 -4.68
CA THR A 139 -10.08 -13.74 -5.95
C THR A 139 -9.42 -12.61 -6.73
N GLU A 140 -8.47 -12.92 -7.59
CA GLU A 140 -7.77 -11.98 -8.48
C GLU A 140 -7.05 -10.84 -7.75
N ASN A 141 -6.74 -11.05 -6.46
CA ASN A 141 -6.01 -10.07 -5.66
C ASN A 141 -4.55 -9.91 -6.09
N PHE A 142 -4.01 -8.71 -5.83
CA PHE A 142 -2.58 -8.45 -5.93
C PHE A 142 -2.08 -7.71 -4.69
N HIS A 143 -1.44 -8.43 -3.79
CA HIS A 143 -0.88 -7.88 -2.55
C HIS A 143 0.66 -7.88 -2.51
N GLY A 144 1.32 -8.37 -3.56
CA GLY A 144 2.77 -8.50 -3.67
C GLY A 144 3.22 -9.89 -4.11
N ARG A 145 4.52 -10.17 -4.03
CA ARG A 145 5.12 -11.41 -4.57
C ARG A 145 6.00 -12.18 -3.59
N THR A 146 5.87 -11.96 -2.28
CA THR A 146 6.52 -12.82 -1.27
C THR A 146 5.83 -14.19 -1.20
N LEU A 147 6.51 -15.22 -0.69
CA LEU A 147 5.93 -16.55 -0.53
C LEU A 147 4.65 -16.55 0.32
N GLY A 148 4.60 -15.72 1.37
CA GLY A 148 3.40 -15.57 2.19
C GLY A 148 2.24 -15.00 1.37
N ILE A 149 2.47 -13.91 0.66
CA ILE A 149 1.43 -13.22 -0.12
C ILE A 149 0.94 -14.07 -1.29
N ILE A 150 1.84 -14.67 -2.08
CA ILE A 150 1.42 -15.49 -3.23
C ILE A 150 0.66 -16.76 -2.81
N SER A 151 0.74 -17.14 -1.54
CA SER A 151 -0.09 -18.23 -1.01
C SER A 151 -1.59 -17.93 -1.14
N ALA A 152 -1.96 -16.64 -1.16
CA ALA A 152 -3.33 -16.16 -1.37
C ALA A 152 -3.64 -15.73 -2.81
N SER A 153 -2.67 -15.73 -3.72
CA SER A 153 -2.90 -15.35 -5.12
C SER A 153 -3.73 -16.40 -5.86
N THR A 154 -4.57 -15.97 -6.79
CA THR A 154 -5.25 -16.83 -7.75
C THR A 154 -4.60 -16.80 -9.13
N ASP A 155 -3.59 -15.95 -9.33
CA ASP A 155 -2.80 -15.87 -10.55
C ASP A 155 -1.87 -17.10 -10.68
N PRO A 156 -2.04 -17.95 -11.71
CA PRO A 156 -1.21 -19.14 -11.90
C PRO A 156 0.27 -18.80 -12.11
N ASP A 157 0.59 -17.70 -12.77
CA ASP A 157 1.97 -17.32 -13.07
C ASP A 157 2.72 -16.87 -11.80
N SER A 158 2.01 -16.27 -10.86
CA SER A 158 2.57 -15.91 -9.54
C SER A 158 2.79 -17.12 -8.63
N ARG A 159 2.14 -18.27 -8.90
CA ARG A 159 2.14 -19.45 -8.02
C ARG A 159 2.96 -20.60 -8.53
N LYS A 160 2.95 -20.88 -9.83
CA LYS A 160 3.53 -22.09 -10.41
C LYS A 160 5.01 -22.24 -10.06
N GLY A 161 5.36 -23.32 -9.38
CA GLY A 161 6.73 -23.66 -9.01
C GLY A 161 7.26 -23.01 -7.73
N PHE A 162 6.44 -22.23 -6.99
CA PHE A 162 6.85 -21.51 -5.77
C PHE A 162 6.29 -22.10 -4.47
N GLY A 163 5.56 -23.22 -4.51
CA GLY A 163 5.11 -23.93 -3.30
C GLY A 163 6.24 -24.55 -2.49
N PRO A 164 6.00 -24.99 -1.22
CA PRO A 164 4.69 -25.11 -0.57
C PRO A 164 4.13 -23.76 -0.10
N TYR A 165 2.80 -23.68 -0.08
CA TYR A 165 2.10 -22.44 0.28
C TYR A 165 1.76 -22.36 1.77
N LEU A 166 1.60 -21.15 2.28
CA LEU A 166 1.30 -20.85 3.67
C LEU A 166 -0.13 -21.32 4.03
N PRO A 167 -0.33 -22.04 5.16
CA PRO A 167 -1.66 -22.42 5.65
C PRO A 167 -2.41 -21.23 6.28
N GLY A 168 -3.71 -21.45 6.59
CA GLY A 168 -4.55 -20.43 7.22
C GLY A 168 -4.99 -19.32 6.26
N ILE A 169 -5.19 -19.68 5.00
CA ILE A 169 -5.67 -18.80 3.93
C ILE A 169 -6.91 -19.41 3.31
N GLN A 170 -7.94 -18.58 3.14
CA GLN A 170 -9.15 -18.95 2.40
C GLN A 170 -9.45 -17.84 1.39
N ILE A 171 -9.81 -18.22 0.17
CA ILE A 171 -10.12 -17.30 -0.93
C ILE A 171 -11.62 -17.33 -1.18
N ILE A 172 -12.22 -16.16 -1.35
CA ILE A 172 -13.64 -15.96 -1.67
C ILE A 172 -13.75 -15.08 -2.94
N PRO A 173 -14.87 -15.11 -3.67
CA PRO A 173 -15.06 -14.21 -4.80
C PRO A 173 -14.96 -12.73 -4.39
N TYR A 174 -14.32 -11.91 -5.24
CA TYR A 174 -14.34 -10.45 -5.09
C TYR A 174 -15.75 -9.92 -5.35
N ASN A 175 -16.13 -8.83 -4.68
CA ASN A 175 -17.44 -8.18 -4.83
C ASN A 175 -18.64 -9.09 -4.50
N ASP A 176 -18.46 -10.13 -3.69
CA ASP A 176 -19.50 -11.05 -3.23
C ASP A 176 -19.64 -11.01 -1.70
N ALA A 177 -20.51 -10.13 -1.22
CA ALA A 177 -20.75 -9.98 0.21
C ALA A 177 -21.50 -11.18 0.83
N ASP A 178 -22.22 -11.97 0.03
CA ASP A 178 -22.92 -13.14 0.52
C ASP A 178 -21.93 -14.31 0.70
N ALA A 179 -20.97 -14.49 -0.20
CA ALA A 179 -19.84 -15.41 0.00
C ALA A 179 -19.03 -15.06 1.26
N LEU A 180 -18.75 -13.77 1.48
CA LEU A 180 -18.09 -13.31 2.71
C LEU A 180 -18.92 -13.65 3.96
N ALA A 181 -20.22 -13.38 3.94
CA ALA A 181 -21.13 -13.70 5.06
C ALA A 181 -21.17 -15.20 5.37
N GLN A 182 -21.23 -16.05 4.33
CA GLN A 182 -21.20 -17.51 4.47
C GLN A 182 -19.89 -18.00 5.07
N ALA A 183 -18.74 -17.49 4.57
CA ALA A 183 -17.43 -17.87 5.09
C ALA A 183 -17.29 -17.51 6.58
N LEU A 184 -17.63 -16.28 6.95
CA LEU A 184 -17.56 -15.79 8.33
C LEU A 184 -18.49 -16.56 9.28
N ALA A 185 -19.68 -16.96 8.81
CA ALA A 185 -20.62 -17.75 9.60
C ALA A 185 -20.17 -19.22 9.77
N ALA A 186 -19.50 -19.77 8.77
CA ALA A 186 -19.05 -21.17 8.77
C ALA A 186 -17.79 -21.42 9.60
N ASN A 187 -16.93 -20.42 9.77
CA ASN A 187 -15.64 -20.59 10.43
C ASN A 187 -15.35 -19.46 11.44
N PRO A 188 -15.48 -19.73 12.76
CA PRO A 188 -15.20 -18.75 13.80
C PRO A 188 -13.70 -18.38 13.90
N ASN A 189 -12.80 -19.18 13.31
CA ASN A 189 -11.35 -18.95 13.31
C ASN A 189 -10.92 -17.94 12.22
N ILE A 190 -11.83 -17.31 11.49
CA ILE A 190 -11.49 -16.24 10.57
C ILE A 190 -11.06 -15.00 11.38
N ALA A 191 -9.79 -14.65 11.25
CA ALA A 191 -9.16 -13.52 11.93
C ALA A 191 -9.48 -12.18 11.25
N GLY A 192 -9.54 -12.17 9.92
CA GLY A 192 -9.80 -10.96 9.14
C GLY A 192 -10.03 -11.25 7.66
N PHE A 193 -10.46 -10.20 6.97
CA PHE A 193 -10.60 -10.16 5.51
C PHE A 193 -9.75 -9.02 4.98
N ILE A 194 -8.80 -9.33 4.09
CA ILE A 194 -7.99 -8.34 3.38
C ILE A 194 -8.51 -8.17 1.96
N VAL A 195 -8.63 -6.92 1.53
CA VAL A 195 -9.18 -6.57 0.22
C VAL A 195 -8.56 -5.30 -0.32
N GLU A 196 -8.32 -5.25 -1.63
CA GLU A 196 -8.10 -4.02 -2.36
C GLU A 196 -9.46 -3.34 -2.58
N PRO A 197 -9.66 -2.07 -2.18
CA PRO A 197 -10.93 -1.38 -2.42
C PRO A 197 -11.34 -1.31 -3.89
N ILE A 198 -10.36 -1.20 -4.78
CA ILE A 198 -10.47 -1.40 -6.23
C ILE A 198 -9.28 -2.28 -6.61
N GLN A 199 -9.52 -3.41 -7.25
CA GLN A 199 -8.43 -4.27 -7.71
C GLN A 199 -7.79 -3.66 -8.95
N GLY A 200 -6.53 -3.23 -8.85
CA GLY A 200 -5.81 -2.58 -9.95
C GLY A 200 -5.29 -3.58 -10.97
N GLU A 201 -4.51 -4.55 -10.53
CA GLU A 201 -3.82 -5.52 -11.40
C GLU A 201 -4.79 -6.51 -12.09
N ALA A 202 -5.97 -6.74 -11.52
CA ALA A 202 -7.02 -7.54 -12.14
C ALA A 202 -7.72 -6.86 -13.34
N GLY A 203 -7.36 -5.61 -13.67
CA GLY A 203 -7.94 -4.85 -14.76
C GLY A 203 -8.89 -3.73 -14.31
N VAL A 204 -8.57 -3.10 -13.18
CA VAL A 204 -9.35 -1.99 -12.57
C VAL A 204 -10.78 -2.42 -12.25
N MET A 205 -10.89 -3.47 -11.42
CA MET A 205 -12.19 -3.98 -10.97
C MET A 205 -12.73 -3.12 -9.84
N VAL A 206 -13.74 -2.30 -10.14
CA VAL A 206 -14.45 -1.45 -9.19
C VAL A 206 -15.62 -2.25 -8.61
N PRO A 207 -15.74 -2.38 -7.28
CA PRO A 207 -16.84 -3.13 -6.68
C PRO A 207 -18.17 -2.37 -6.77
N ASP A 208 -19.27 -3.10 -6.60
CA ASP A 208 -20.61 -2.51 -6.51
C ASP A 208 -20.71 -1.53 -5.34
N GLU A 209 -21.60 -0.55 -5.49
CA GLU A 209 -21.87 0.43 -4.44
C GLU A 209 -22.29 -0.27 -3.13
N GLY A 210 -21.69 0.15 -2.03
CA GLY A 210 -21.95 -0.41 -0.70
C GLY A 210 -21.27 -1.75 -0.39
N TYR A 211 -20.56 -2.39 -1.33
CA TYR A 211 -19.87 -3.66 -1.06
C TYR A 211 -18.88 -3.56 0.09
N LEU A 212 -17.97 -2.58 0.06
CA LEU A 212 -16.95 -2.41 1.11
C LEU A 212 -17.58 -2.13 2.48
N LYS A 213 -18.66 -1.33 2.51
CA LYS A 213 -19.41 -1.06 3.73
C LYS A 213 -20.03 -2.34 4.30
N LYS A 214 -20.73 -3.10 3.45
CA LYS A 214 -21.31 -4.40 3.86
C LYS A 214 -20.23 -5.38 4.32
N ALA A 215 -19.09 -5.42 3.66
CA ALA A 215 -17.96 -6.27 4.04
C ALA A 215 -17.39 -5.88 5.42
N SER A 216 -17.18 -4.59 5.67
CA SER A 216 -16.74 -4.08 6.97
C SER A 216 -17.73 -4.40 8.09
N GLU A 217 -19.03 -4.19 7.85
CA GLU A 217 -20.10 -4.52 8.80
C GLU A 217 -20.15 -6.03 9.11
N LEU A 218 -19.98 -6.88 8.10
CA LEU A 218 -19.92 -8.33 8.28
C LEU A 218 -18.68 -8.74 9.10
N CYS A 219 -17.53 -8.20 8.80
CA CYS A 219 -16.32 -8.44 9.59
C CYS A 219 -16.52 -8.06 11.05
N LYS A 220 -17.04 -6.86 11.31
CA LYS A 220 -17.33 -6.38 12.66
C LYS A 220 -18.33 -7.29 13.39
N LYS A 221 -19.41 -7.72 12.72
CA LYS A 221 -20.43 -8.62 13.29
C LYS A 221 -19.82 -9.96 13.75
N HIS A 222 -18.84 -10.48 13.03
CA HIS A 222 -18.19 -11.75 13.32
C HIS A 222 -16.86 -11.62 14.07
N ASN A 223 -16.58 -10.43 14.62
CA ASN A 223 -15.30 -10.14 15.31
C ASN A 223 -14.08 -10.54 14.48
N ALA A 224 -14.07 -10.15 13.20
CA ALA A 224 -12.97 -10.30 12.27
C ALA A 224 -12.49 -8.91 11.84
N LEU A 225 -11.19 -8.74 11.57
CA LEU A 225 -10.64 -7.46 11.14
C LEU A 225 -10.91 -7.21 9.66
N PHE A 226 -11.39 -6.00 9.32
CA PHE A 226 -11.46 -5.51 7.95
C PHE A 226 -10.15 -4.80 7.61
N ILE A 227 -9.39 -5.34 6.64
CA ILE A 227 -8.06 -4.88 6.26
C ILE A 227 -8.13 -4.31 4.85
N ALA A 228 -7.89 -3.01 4.70
CA ALA A 228 -7.87 -2.35 3.40
C ALA A 228 -6.43 -2.24 2.87
N ASP A 229 -6.16 -2.88 1.74
CA ASP A 229 -4.95 -2.67 0.98
C ASP A 229 -5.12 -1.49 0.03
N GLU A 230 -4.73 -0.32 0.49
CA GLU A 230 -4.76 0.94 -0.26
C GLU A 230 -3.38 1.29 -0.86
N VAL A 231 -2.51 0.31 -1.02
CA VAL A 231 -1.17 0.53 -1.57
C VAL A 231 -1.24 1.15 -2.97
N GLN A 232 -2.17 0.69 -3.82
CA GLN A 232 -2.34 1.23 -5.17
C GLN A 232 -3.44 2.28 -5.26
N THR A 233 -4.54 2.08 -4.56
CA THR A 233 -5.75 2.90 -4.65
C THR A 233 -5.68 4.17 -3.83
N GLY A 234 -4.89 4.18 -2.76
CA GLY A 234 -4.80 5.29 -1.83
C GLY A 234 -4.04 6.51 -2.36
N ILE A 235 -4.02 7.53 -1.53
CA ILE A 235 -3.23 8.76 -1.72
C ILE A 235 -3.58 9.43 -3.05
N ALA A 236 -4.85 9.82 -3.18
CA ALA A 236 -5.46 10.60 -4.26
C ALA A 236 -5.64 9.87 -5.61
N ARG A 237 -5.19 8.62 -5.80
CA ARG A 237 -5.27 7.94 -7.10
C ARG A 237 -6.68 7.89 -7.67
N THR A 238 -7.70 7.64 -6.84
CA THR A 238 -9.09 7.40 -7.25
C THR A 238 -9.98 8.64 -7.19
N GLY A 239 -9.40 9.83 -7.03
CA GLY A 239 -10.16 11.08 -6.83
C GLY A 239 -10.64 11.28 -5.39
N ARG A 240 -10.20 10.41 -4.48
CA ARG A 240 -10.38 10.50 -3.03
C ARG A 240 -9.04 10.30 -2.34
N LEU A 241 -8.93 10.68 -1.07
CA LEU A 241 -7.71 10.41 -0.32
C LEU A 241 -7.45 8.89 -0.20
N LEU A 242 -8.51 8.13 0.09
CA LEU A 242 -8.55 6.67 0.12
C LEU A 242 -9.75 6.19 -0.70
N ALA A 243 -9.64 5.04 -1.36
CA ALA A 243 -10.76 4.45 -2.09
C ALA A 243 -11.85 3.92 -1.14
N THR A 244 -11.51 3.54 0.09
CA THR A 244 -12.46 3.19 1.15
C THR A 244 -13.33 4.37 1.60
N CYS A 245 -12.99 5.61 1.23
CA CYS A 245 -13.86 6.77 1.48
C CYS A 245 -15.16 6.72 0.68
N GLY A 246 -15.28 5.86 -0.32
CA GLY A 246 -16.49 5.68 -1.12
C GLY A 246 -16.92 6.94 -1.88
N ASN A 247 -18.20 7.03 -2.17
CA ASN A 247 -18.81 8.23 -2.77
C ASN A 247 -19.08 9.30 -1.70
N CYS A 248 -18.06 9.65 -0.92
CA CYS A 248 -18.14 10.67 0.09
C CYS A 248 -18.74 11.96 -0.51
N THR A 249 -19.91 12.35 -0.01
CA THR A 249 -20.59 13.59 -0.35
C THR A 249 -20.07 14.79 0.46
N CYS A 250 -18.84 14.70 0.99
CA CYS A 250 -18.22 15.76 1.74
C CYS A 250 -18.20 17.04 0.88
N GLU A 251 -18.90 18.08 1.32
CA GLU A 251 -18.85 19.40 0.69
C GLU A 251 -17.43 19.96 0.68
N ASP A 252 -16.66 19.61 1.70
CA ASP A 252 -15.23 19.85 1.74
C ASP A 252 -14.49 18.70 1.06
N LYS A 253 -14.15 18.90 -0.21
CA LYS A 253 -13.45 17.96 -1.08
C LYS A 253 -12.03 17.61 -0.61
N SER A 254 -11.60 18.12 0.52
CA SER A 254 -10.29 17.81 1.15
C SER A 254 -10.23 16.46 1.85
N CYS A 255 -11.31 15.68 1.80
CA CYS A 255 -11.41 14.38 2.50
C CYS A 255 -11.12 14.43 4.01
N SER A 256 -11.42 15.56 4.65
CA SER A 256 -11.43 15.68 6.12
C SER A 256 -12.67 15.05 6.76
N GLY A 257 -13.59 14.51 5.93
CA GLY A 257 -14.80 13.84 6.39
C GLY A 257 -14.52 12.43 6.92
N THR A 258 -15.45 11.92 7.72
CA THR A 258 -15.41 10.51 8.16
C THR A 258 -15.51 9.60 6.94
N PRO A 259 -14.54 8.69 6.70
CA PRO A 259 -14.62 7.76 5.58
C PRO A 259 -15.90 6.92 5.68
N GLU A 260 -16.51 6.58 4.55
CA GLU A 260 -17.68 5.70 4.52
C GLU A 260 -17.37 4.35 5.18
N VAL A 261 -16.13 3.88 4.99
CA VAL A 261 -15.59 2.68 5.62
C VAL A 261 -14.24 3.02 6.24
N LYS A 262 -14.15 2.94 7.57
CA LYS A 262 -12.86 2.98 8.27
C LYS A 262 -12.40 1.54 8.47
N PRO A 263 -11.29 1.11 7.83
CA PRO A 263 -10.76 -0.23 8.08
C PRO A 263 -10.17 -0.35 9.49
N ASP A 264 -10.09 -1.56 10.00
CA ASP A 264 -9.38 -1.87 11.26
C ASP A 264 -7.87 -1.80 11.07
N ILE A 265 -7.39 -2.21 9.90
CA ILE A 265 -6.00 -2.08 9.46
C ILE A 265 -5.98 -1.43 8.07
N LEU A 266 -5.25 -0.33 7.94
CA LEU A 266 -5.01 0.38 6.69
C LEU A 266 -3.56 0.13 6.24
N ILE A 267 -3.39 -0.29 4.99
CA ILE A 267 -2.07 -0.51 4.37
C ILE A 267 -1.85 0.57 3.31
N LEU A 268 -0.72 1.27 3.40
CA LEU A 268 -0.30 2.31 2.47
C LEU A 268 1.09 2.01 1.89
N GLY A 269 1.33 2.47 0.68
CA GLY A 269 2.63 2.35 0.00
C GLY A 269 2.67 3.21 -1.26
N LYS A 270 3.43 2.79 -2.25
CA LYS A 270 3.52 3.45 -3.57
C LYS A 270 3.56 4.99 -3.48
N ALA A 271 2.44 5.69 -3.68
CA ALA A 271 2.38 7.16 -3.66
C ALA A 271 2.76 7.79 -2.31
N LEU A 272 2.82 7.02 -1.21
CA LEU A 272 3.39 7.48 0.06
C LEU A 272 4.85 7.90 -0.08
N SER A 273 5.55 7.32 -1.04
CA SER A 273 6.94 7.62 -1.40
C SER A 273 7.12 8.91 -2.21
N GLY A 274 6.04 9.49 -2.75
CA GLY A 274 6.14 10.56 -3.75
C GLY A 274 6.93 10.17 -5.00
N GLY A 275 7.07 8.87 -5.28
CA GLY A 275 7.84 8.34 -6.42
C GLY A 275 9.35 8.44 -6.26
N VAL A 276 9.88 8.69 -5.05
CA VAL A 276 11.30 9.03 -4.84
C VAL A 276 12.08 7.89 -4.18
N LEU A 277 11.52 7.30 -3.12
CA LEU A 277 12.18 6.20 -2.44
C LEU A 277 11.12 5.28 -1.77
N PRO A 278 11.35 3.95 -1.68
CA PRO A 278 10.35 3.04 -1.12
C PRO A 278 9.98 3.41 0.32
N VAL A 279 8.69 3.59 0.57
CA VAL A 279 8.11 3.74 1.90
C VAL A 279 6.69 3.18 1.90
N SER A 280 6.35 2.47 2.95
CA SER A 280 5.02 1.95 3.22
C SER A 280 4.68 2.03 4.70
N ALA A 281 3.43 1.81 5.03
CA ALA A 281 2.95 1.91 6.40
C ALA A 281 1.75 1.00 6.64
N VAL A 282 1.67 0.49 7.86
CA VAL A 282 0.48 -0.18 8.40
C VAL A 282 -0.05 0.69 9.53
N LEU A 283 -1.31 1.11 9.44
CA LEU A 283 -1.99 1.89 10.46
C LEU A 283 -3.10 1.07 11.12
N ALA A 284 -3.21 1.17 12.42
CA ALA A 284 -4.29 0.58 13.20
C ALA A 284 -4.46 1.32 14.54
N ASN A 285 -5.58 1.08 15.22
CA ASN A 285 -5.78 1.62 16.57
C ASN A 285 -4.99 0.80 17.61
N ASP A 286 -4.84 1.37 18.79
CA ASP A 286 -4.06 0.81 19.92
C ASP A 286 -4.39 -0.65 20.22
N GLU A 287 -5.67 -1.01 20.24
CA GLU A 287 -6.13 -2.37 20.57
C GLU A 287 -5.53 -3.43 19.63
N ILE A 288 -5.32 -3.08 18.35
CA ILE A 288 -4.77 -3.97 17.34
C ILE A 288 -3.25 -3.82 17.31
N MET A 289 -2.74 -2.62 17.09
CA MET A 289 -1.31 -2.39 16.85
C MET A 289 -0.44 -2.85 18.03
N LEU A 290 -0.89 -2.65 19.24
CA LEU A 290 -0.12 -3.00 20.46
C LEU A 290 -0.13 -4.51 20.79
N CYS A 291 -0.69 -5.35 19.95
CA CYS A 291 -0.46 -6.80 20.00
C CYS A 291 0.99 -7.16 19.66
N ILE A 292 1.63 -6.44 18.74
CA ILE A 292 3.05 -6.62 18.43
C ILE A 292 3.89 -6.00 19.57
N LYS A 293 4.75 -6.79 20.18
CA LYS A 293 5.63 -6.37 21.27
C LYS A 293 7.05 -6.09 20.79
N PRO A 294 7.87 -5.36 21.58
CA PRO A 294 9.26 -5.13 21.25
C PRO A 294 10.02 -6.43 20.92
N GLY A 295 10.71 -6.43 19.77
CA GLY A 295 11.50 -7.57 19.30
C GLY A 295 10.74 -8.58 18.41
N GLU A 296 9.40 -8.48 18.29
CA GLU A 296 8.61 -9.46 17.54
C GLU A 296 8.48 -9.13 16.04
N HIS A 297 8.65 -7.87 15.67
CA HIS A 297 8.58 -7.41 14.27
C HIS A 297 9.37 -6.12 14.08
N GLY A 298 9.89 -5.93 12.87
CA GLY A 298 10.63 -4.73 12.51
C GLY A 298 11.28 -4.80 11.14
N SER A 299 11.96 -3.73 10.78
CA SER A 299 12.73 -3.59 9.54
C SER A 299 13.94 -2.70 9.80
N THR A 300 15.06 -2.98 9.14
CA THR A 300 16.25 -2.14 9.21
C THR A 300 16.00 -0.73 8.67
N PHE A 301 15.26 -0.63 7.56
CA PHE A 301 15.01 0.64 6.87
C PHE A 301 13.61 1.22 7.14
N GLY A 302 12.68 0.47 7.71
CA GLY A 302 11.34 0.97 8.03
C GLY A 302 11.40 2.13 9.02
N GLY A 303 10.86 3.30 8.64
CA GLY A 303 10.90 4.52 9.44
C GLY A 303 12.27 5.22 9.48
N ASN A 304 13.10 5.02 8.45
CA ASN A 304 14.36 5.75 8.33
C ASN A 304 14.11 7.27 8.10
N PRO A 305 15.05 8.13 8.50
CA PRO A 305 14.88 9.59 8.41
C PRO A 305 14.55 10.12 7.03
N LEU A 306 15.10 9.52 5.96
CA LEU A 306 14.81 9.92 4.57
C LEU A 306 13.34 9.64 4.24
N ALA A 307 12.88 8.41 4.48
CA ALA A 307 11.51 7.98 4.23
C ALA A 307 10.50 8.83 5.00
N ASN A 308 10.80 9.16 6.27
CA ASN A 308 9.94 9.98 7.12
C ASN A 308 9.71 11.37 6.52
N LYS A 309 10.77 12.07 6.13
CA LYS A 309 10.67 13.42 5.56
C LYS A 309 10.05 13.41 4.16
N VAL A 310 10.37 12.41 3.34
CA VAL A 310 9.78 12.23 2.01
C VAL A 310 8.27 11.96 2.11
N ALA A 311 7.84 11.04 2.99
CA ALA A 311 6.42 10.72 3.15
C ALA A 311 5.60 11.91 3.66
N ILE A 312 6.13 12.67 4.64
CA ILE A 312 5.48 13.91 5.10
C ILE A 312 5.33 14.89 3.91
N ALA A 313 6.39 15.13 3.16
CA ALA A 313 6.34 16.04 2.02
C ALA A 313 5.38 15.56 0.92
N ALA A 314 5.35 14.25 0.64
CA ALA A 314 4.45 13.64 -0.33
C ALA A 314 2.97 13.85 0.05
N LEU A 315 2.60 13.63 1.32
CA LEU A 315 1.24 13.84 1.82
C LEU A 315 0.87 15.33 1.87
N GLN A 316 1.83 16.22 2.19
CA GLN A 316 1.62 17.66 2.13
C GLN A 316 1.30 18.12 0.70
N VAL A 317 2.04 17.64 -0.31
CA VAL A 317 1.79 17.95 -1.73
C VAL A 317 0.38 17.52 -2.12
N VAL A 318 -0.04 16.30 -1.76
CA VAL A 318 -1.40 15.81 -2.05
C VAL A 318 -2.46 16.78 -1.52
N LYS A 319 -2.30 17.29 -0.30
CA LYS A 319 -3.25 18.20 0.35
C LYS A 319 -3.18 19.61 -0.23
N GLU A 320 -1.98 20.19 -0.30
CA GLU A 320 -1.77 21.59 -0.69
C GLU A 320 -2.13 21.85 -2.16
N GLU A 321 -1.83 20.88 -3.04
CA GLU A 321 -2.11 20.96 -4.47
C GLU A 321 -3.46 20.32 -4.85
N LYS A 322 -4.24 19.85 -3.86
CA LYS A 322 -5.58 19.30 -4.04
C LYS A 322 -5.60 18.16 -5.08
N LEU A 323 -4.64 17.24 -4.99
CA LEU A 323 -4.45 16.20 -6.02
C LEU A 323 -5.65 15.24 -6.10
N ALA A 324 -6.37 15.00 -5.00
CA ALA A 324 -7.57 14.17 -5.03
C ALA A 324 -8.70 14.83 -5.85
N GLU A 325 -8.92 16.13 -5.67
CA GLU A 325 -9.89 16.89 -6.46
C GLU A 325 -9.50 16.95 -7.93
N ASN A 326 -8.20 17.16 -8.22
CA ASN A 326 -7.70 17.13 -9.59
C ASN A 326 -7.95 15.79 -10.25
N ALA A 327 -7.63 14.67 -9.57
CA ALA A 327 -7.88 13.33 -10.08
C ALA A 327 -9.38 13.05 -10.30
N TYR A 328 -10.25 13.53 -9.38
CA TYR A 328 -11.70 13.41 -9.54
C TYR A 328 -12.26 14.17 -10.74
N GLN A 329 -11.71 15.37 -11.02
CA GLN A 329 -12.18 16.20 -12.13
C GLN A 329 -11.70 15.69 -13.49
N LEU A 330 -10.55 15.02 -13.54
CA LEU A 330 -9.96 14.52 -14.78
C LEU A 330 -10.42 13.09 -15.13
N GLY A 331 -10.87 12.31 -14.15
CA GLY A 331 -11.43 10.96 -14.32
C GLY A 331 -12.92 11.02 -14.59
#